data_553ec1a39c6710e176df8f21d75701e8
#
_entry.id   553ec1a39c6710e176df8f21d75701e8
#
_cell.length_a   1.000
_cell.length_b   1.000
_cell.length_c   1.000
_cell.angle_alpha   90.00
_cell.angle_beta   90.00
_cell.angle_gamma   90.00
#
_symmetry.space_group_name_H-M   'P 1'
#
loop_
_entity.id
_entity.type
_entity.pdbx_description
1 polymer ?
#
loop_
_entity_poly.entity_id
_entity_poly.type
_entity_poly.pdbx_seq_one_letter_code
_entity_poly.pdbx_strand_id
1 'polypeptide(L)'
;MSFPAALVFMAQSLALGAAPPADGVPRVEFVFEERVILAPAVVLGETALGQRQLIPITGGTVAGPRLKSTVVPGGWDFQLTYTGSGCTQLSADYFLKADDGTLIHVANEGLACSQKERLIFRPKLEAPKGAHEWLTSATFVATLELEMSPKPADGTPATLEAVRIRFFRVF
;
A
#
# COMPACT_ATOMS: atom_id res chain seq x y z
N MET A 1 -15.34 -73.13 -0.43
CA MET A 1 -16.11 -72.14 0.37
C MET A 1 -15.34 -70.84 0.35
N SER A 2 -15.70 -69.88 -0.53
CA SER A 2 -15.04 -68.57 -0.66
C SER A 2 -15.89 -67.52 0.01
N PHE A 3 -15.32 -66.80 0.92
CA PHE A 3 -15.93 -65.60 1.56
C PHE A 3 -15.60 -64.32 0.77
N PRO A 4 -16.58 -63.51 0.47
CA PRO A 4 -16.27 -62.19 -0.18
C PRO A 4 -15.81 -61.18 0.89
N ALA A 5 -14.72 -60.50 0.59
CA ALA A 5 -14.22 -59.36 1.37
C ALA A 5 -15.12 -58.13 1.12
N ALA A 6 -15.76 -57.66 2.17
CA ALA A 6 -16.51 -56.40 2.15
C ALA A 6 -15.55 -55.18 2.24
N LEU A 7 -15.49 -54.36 1.19
CA LEU A 7 -14.81 -53.08 1.21
C LEU A 7 -15.64 -52.07 2.02
N VAL A 8 -15.12 -51.64 3.15
CA VAL A 8 -15.70 -50.54 3.95
C VAL A 8 -15.16 -49.23 3.39
N PHE A 9 -15.97 -48.47 2.70
CA PHE A 9 -15.67 -47.08 2.33
C PHE A 9 -15.85 -46.20 3.56
N MET A 10 -14.75 -45.74 4.16
CA MET A 10 -14.77 -44.64 5.12
C MET A 10 -14.96 -43.33 4.36
N ALA A 11 -16.15 -42.74 4.47
CA ALA A 11 -16.41 -41.39 4.03
C ALA A 11 -15.73 -40.41 5.01
N GLN A 12 -14.64 -39.74 4.58
CA GLN A 12 -14.05 -38.65 5.32
C GLN A 12 -14.94 -37.41 5.14
N SER A 13 -15.67 -37.05 6.19
CA SER A 13 -16.37 -35.76 6.27
C SER A 13 -15.33 -34.62 6.34
N LEU A 14 -15.18 -33.89 5.25
CA LEU A 14 -14.51 -32.58 5.26
C LEU A 14 -15.35 -31.67 6.16
N ALA A 15 -14.82 -31.35 7.36
CA ALA A 15 -15.40 -30.35 8.19
C ALA A 15 -15.19 -29.01 7.48
N LEU A 16 -16.23 -28.45 6.88
CA LEU A 16 -16.23 -27.04 6.49
C LEU A 16 -16.03 -26.22 7.78
N GLY A 17 -14.89 -25.54 7.91
CA GLY A 17 -14.66 -24.60 9.00
C GLY A 17 -15.83 -23.62 9.09
N ALA A 18 -16.37 -23.43 10.28
CA ALA A 18 -17.42 -22.45 10.52
C ALA A 18 -16.95 -21.07 10.05
N ALA A 19 -17.79 -20.38 9.28
CA ALA A 19 -17.53 -18.98 8.94
C ALA A 19 -17.42 -18.16 10.22
N PRO A 20 -16.47 -17.21 10.32
CA PRO A 20 -16.36 -16.33 11.48
C PRO A 20 -17.67 -15.55 11.68
N PRO A 21 -18.04 -15.20 12.92
CA PRO A 21 -19.24 -14.43 13.19
C PRO A 21 -19.22 -13.10 12.45
N ALA A 22 -20.34 -12.71 11.84
CA ALA A 22 -20.45 -11.54 10.95
C ALA A 22 -20.11 -10.19 11.63
N ASP A 23 -20.28 -10.09 12.91
CA ASP A 23 -20.02 -8.93 13.78
C ASP A 23 -18.53 -8.79 14.19
N GLY A 24 -17.68 -9.76 13.89
CA GLY A 24 -16.24 -9.71 14.13
C GLY A 24 -15.41 -9.48 12.85
N VAL A 25 -16.03 -9.27 11.70
CA VAL A 25 -15.32 -9.09 10.42
C VAL A 25 -15.01 -7.60 10.19
N PRO A 26 -13.72 -7.22 10.06
CA PRO A 26 -13.37 -5.84 9.72
C PRO A 26 -14.01 -5.40 8.41
N ARG A 27 -14.55 -4.19 8.38
CA ARG A 27 -15.08 -3.55 7.19
C ARG A 27 -14.15 -2.44 6.75
N VAL A 28 -14.09 -2.17 5.46
CA VAL A 28 -13.29 -1.10 4.88
C VAL A 28 -14.18 -0.15 4.09
N GLU A 29 -13.93 1.15 4.22
CA GLU A 29 -14.59 2.22 3.50
C GLU A 29 -13.55 3.03 2.73
N PHE A 30 -13.78 3.24 1.43
CA PHE A 30 -12.94 4.12 0.63
C PHE A 30 -13.04 5.56 1.12
N VAL A 31 -11.87 6.19 1.34
CA VAL A 31 -11.78 7.54 1.91
C VAL A 31 -11.32 8.56 0.88
N PHE A 32 -10.19 8.31 0.24
CA PHE A 32 -9.61 9.14 -0.81
C PHE A 32 -8.57 8.36 -1.62
N GLU A 33 -8.23 8.92 -2.78
CA GLU A 33 -7.14 8.46 -3.64
C GLU A 33 -6.11 9.58 -3.80
N GLU A 34 -4.85 9.21 -3.76
CA GLU A 34 -3.73 10.09 -4.06
C GLU A 34 -3.10 9.71 -5.39
N ARG A 35 -2.73 10.70 -6.18
CA ARG A 35 -1.78 10.57 -7.26
C ARG A 35 -0.51 11.30 -6.85
N VAL A 36 0.51 10.54 -6.44
CA VAL A 36 1.79 11.07 -5.94
C VAL A 36 2.80 11.09 -7.07
N ILE A 37 3.32 12.28 -7.40
CA ILE A 37 4.31 12.48 -8.46
C ILE A 37 5.71 12.26 -7.89
N LEU A 38 6.51 11.49 -8.61
CA LEU A 38 7.82 11.04 -8.20
C LEU A 38 8.93 11.65 -9.09
N ALA A 39 10.10 11.88 -8.52
CA ALA A 39 11.32 12.14 -9.28
C ALA A 39 12.15 10.84 -9.43
N PRO A 40 13.17 10.84 -10.30
CA PRO A 40 14.09 9.71 -10.39
C PRO A 40 14.70 9.33 -9.04
N ALA A 41 14.88 8.03 -8.82
CA ALA A 41 15.44 7.51 -7.59
C ALA A 41 16.88 8.01 -7.36
N VAL A 42 17.19 8.36 -6.12
CA VAL A 42 18.55 8.61 -5.63
C VAL A 42 19.06 7.31 -5.05
N VAL A 43 19.97 6.65 -5.75
CA VAL A 43 20.50 5.35 -5.37
C VAL A 43 21.66 5.52 -4.38
N LEU A 44 21.48 4.98 -3.16
CA LEU A 44 22.58 4.89 -2.19
C LEU A 44 23.50 3.69 -2.53
N GLY A 45 22.92 2.61 -3.07
CA GLY A 45 23.62 1.38 -3.42
C GLY A 45 23.47 0.28 -2.38
N GLU A 46 24.40 -0.67 -2.41
CA GLU A 46 24.40 -1.82 -1.51
C GLU A 46 24.90 -1.44 -0.12
N THR A 47 24.17 -1.91 0.88
CA THR A 47 24.47 -1.75 2.31
C THR A 47 24.48 -3.11 3.00
N ALA A 48 24.90 -3.18 4.24
CA ALA A 48 24.84 -4.41 5.04
C ALA A 48 23.41 -4.99 5.17
N LEU A 49 22.36 -4.20 4.93
CA LEU A 49 20.96 -4.62 4.99
C LEU A 49 20.38 -4.98 3.60
N GLY A 50 20.99 -4.53 2.51
CA GLY A 50 20.53 -4.72 1.14
C GLY A 50 20.67 -3.47 0.30
N GLN A 51 20.02 -3.45 -0.87
CA GLN A 51 20.02 -2.32 -1.79
C GLN A 51 19.11 -1.19 -1.27
N ARG A 52 19.69 0.00 -1.12
CA ARG A 52 19.01 1.19 -0.62
C ARG A 52 18.86 2.25 -1.69
N GLN A 53 17.67 2.81 -1.78
CA GLN A 53 17.40 4.00 -2.59
C GLN A 53 16.35 4.89 -1.93
N LEU A 54 16.27 6.13 -2.41
CA LEU A 54 15.27 7.11 -2.02
C LEU A 54 14.57 7.61 -3.28
N ILE A 55 13.25 7.73 -3.22
CA ILE A 55 12.47 8.32 -4.31
C ILE A 55 11.89 9.65 -3.82
N PRO A 56 12.31 10.79 -4.41
CA PRO A 56 11.76 12.08 -4.02
C PRO A 56 10.29 12.19 -4.42
N ILE A 57 9.45 12.71 -3.52
CA ILE A 57 8.06 13.06 -3.76
C ILE A 57 8.01 14.55 -4.12
N THR A 58 7.57 14.85 -5.35
CA THR A 58 7.63 16.22 -5.91
C THR A 58 6.27 16.91 -5.93
N GLY A 59 5.21 16.23 -5.53
CA GLY A 59 3.87 16.79 -5.47
C GLY A 59 2.81 15.76 -5.77
N GLY A 60 1.61 16.23 -6.09
CA GLY A 60 0.50 15.35 -6.44
C GLY A 60 -0.85 15.92 -6.02
N THR A 61 -1.89 15.13 -6.25
CA THR A 61 -3.27 15.49 -5.95
C THR A 61 -3.95 14.42 -5.13
N VAL A 62 -4.90 14.82 -4.31
CA VAL A 62 -5.71 13.93 -3.47
C VAL A 62 -7.18 14.26 -3.69
N ALA A 63 -7.97 13.26 -3.98
CA ALA A 63 -9.40 13.40 -4.18
C ALA A 63 -10.18 12.22 -3.59
N GLY A 64 -11.28 12.54 -2.91
CA GLY A 64 -12.16 11.52 -2.35
C GLY A 64 -13.35 12.11 -1.61
N PRO A 65 -14.24 11.24 -1.12
CA PRO A 65 -15.43 11.67 -0.41
C PRO A 65 -15.14 12.34 0.95
N ARG A 66 -13.97 12.05 1.54
CA ARG A 66 -13.63 12.50 2.90
C ARG A 66 -12.44 13.46 2.96
N LEU A 67 -11.67 13.58 1.89
CA LEU A 67 -10.51 14.47 1.83
C LEU A 67 -10.25 14.93 0.39
N LYS A 68 -9.99 16.24 0.24
CA LYS A 68 -9.39 16.85 -0.94
C LYS A 68 -8.17 17.63 -0.48
N SER A 69 -7.05 17.40 -1.15
CA SER A 69 -5.77 18.05 -0.78
C SER A 69 -4.77 17.98 -1.92
N THR A 70 -3.61 18.56 -1.72
CA THR A 70 -2.45 18.41 -2.57
C THR A 70 -1.31 17.76 -1.78
N VAL A 71 -0.47 16.98 -2.46
CA VAL A 71 0.77 16.46 -1.88
C VAL A 71 1.79 17.59 -1.86
N VAL A 72 2.35 17.86 -0.69
CA VAL A 72 3.39 18.89 -0.52
C VAL A 72 4.72 18.35 -1.04
N PRO A 73 5.43 19.07 -1.94
CA PRO A 73 6.76 18.68 -2.38
C PRO A 73 7.77 18.58 -1.23
N GLY A 74 8.74 17.67 -1.33
CA GLY A 74 9.83 17.52 -0.36
C GLY A 74 9.72 16.28 0.52
N GLY A 75 8.68 15.44 0.33
CA GLY A 75 8.62 14.11 0.93
C GLY A 75 9.55 13.11 0.22
N TRP A 76 9.72 11.95 0.83
CA TRP A 76 10.59 10.88 0.35
C TRP A 76 9.93 9.51 0.55
N ASP A 77 10.19 8.57 -0.37
CA ASP A 77 9.97 7.15 -0.18
C ASP A 77 11.32 6.46 0.01
N PHE A 78 11.61 6.01 1.22
CA PHE A 78 12.81 5.26 1.57
C PHE A 78 12.60 3.79 1.26
N GLN A 79 13.36 3.27 0.30
CA GLN A 79 13.24 1.89 -0.13
C GLN A 79 14.47 1.08 0.27
N LEU A 80 14.23 -0.13 0.79
CA LEU A 80 15.24 -1.12 1.09
C LEU A 80 14.85 -2.47 0.51
N THR A 81 15.60 -2.94 -0.48
CA THR A 81 15.46 -4.31 -0.99
C THR A 81 16.40 -5.22 -0.21
N TYR A 82 15.84 -6.10 0.61
CA TYR A 82 16.61 -7.03 1.45
C TYR A 82 17.33 -8.08 0.62
N THR A 83 18.63 -8.26 0.85
CA THR A 83 19.48 -9.20 0.11
C THR A 83 19.00 -10.65 0.22
N GLY A 84 18.52 -11.08 1.38
CA GLY A 84 18.14 -12.48 1.61
C GLY A 84 16.78 -12.88 1.01
N SER A 85 15.78 -12.01 1.07
CA SER A 85 14.41 -12.31 0.61
C SER A 85 14.07 -11.73 -0.75
N GLY A 86 14.80 -10.71 -1.21
CA GLY A 86 14.44 -9.91 -2.37
C GLY A 86 13.20 -9.04 -2.19
N CYS A 87 12.60 -9.04 -1.00
CA CYS A 87 11.47 -8.16 -0.68
C CYS A 87 11.95 -6.71 -0.57
N THR A 88 11.16 -5.76 -1.04
CA THR A 88 11.42 -4.34 -0.89
C THR A 88 10.49 -3.73 0.16
N GLN A 89 11.08 -3.20 1.22
CA GLN A 89 10.39 -2.33 2.15
C GLN A 89 10.24 -0.95 1.51
N LEU A 90 9.02 -0.43 1.55
CA LEU A 90 8.66 0.91 1.11
C LEU A 90 8.24 1.70 2.36
N SER A 91 8.77 2.90 2.53
CA SER A 91 8.50 3.75 3.69
C SER A 91 8.47 5.21 3.23
N ALA A 92 7.29 5.67 2.83
CA ALA A 92 7.08 7.03 2.38
C ALA A 92 6.69 7.93 3.56
N ASP A 93 7.30 9.13 3.60
CA ASP A 93 7.06 10.16 4.61
C ASP A 93 6.89 11.50 3.90
N TYR A 94 5.70 12.11 4.04
CA TYR A 94 5.33 13.33 3.32
C TYR A 94 4.15 14.05 3.97
N PHE A 95 3.84 15.23 3.46
CA PHE A 95 2.70 16.02 3.91
C PHE A 95 1.66 16.19 2.81
N LEU A 96 0.39 16.26 3.24
CA LEU A 96 -0.72 16.76 2.44
C LEU A 96 -1.10 18.15 2.94
N LYS A 97 -1.57 18.99 2.03
CA LYS A 97 -2.21 20.27 2.35
C LYS A 97 -3.65 20.23 1.90
N ALA A 98 -4.56 20.16 2.85
CA ALA A 98 -6.00 20.17 2.61
C ALA A 98 -6.47 21.51 2.02
N ASP A 99 -7.65 21.54 1.40
CA ASP A 99 -8.22 22.75 0.77
C ASP A 99 -8.43 23.91 1.76
N ASP A 100 -8.58 23.60 3.05
CA ASP A 100 -8.67 24.59 4.13
C ASP A 100 -7.29 25.07 4.65
N GLY A 101 -6.21 24.59 4.04
CA GLY A 101 -4.82 24.91 4.39
C GLY A 101 -4.22 24.03 5.49
N THR A 102 -4.96 23.11 6.08
CA THR A 102 -4.48 22.20 7.12
C THR A 102 -3.40 21.28 6.56
N LEU A 103 -2.27 21.17 7.26
CA LEU A 103 -1.22 20.20 6.96
C LEU A 103 -1.52 18.88 7.66
N ILE A 104 -1.41 17.78 6.92
CA ILE A 104 -1.61 16.42 7.37
C ILE A 104 -0.34 15.63 7.06
N HIS A 105 0.28 15.03 8.07
CA HIS A 105 1.43 14.14 7.90
C HIS A 105 0.97 12.75 7.49
N VAL A 106 1.69 12.13 6.56
CA VAL A 106 1.47 10.75 6.09
C VAL A 106 2.77 9.97 6.23
N ALA A 107 2.74 8.92 7.06
CA ALA A 107 3.77 7.89 7.08
C ALA A 107 3.15 6.61 6.50
N ASN A 108 3.58 6.20 5.31
CA ASN A 108 2.98 5.10 4.57
C ASN A 108 3.99 3.97 4.36
N GLU A 109 3.77 2.82 5.02
CA GLU A 109 4.67 1.69 5.00
C GLU A 109 4.05 0.47 4.31
N GLY A 110 4.87 -0.23 3.52
CA GLY A 110 4.51 -1.46 2.85
C GLY A 110 5.70 -2.37 2.60
N LEU A 111 5.42 -3.62 2.26
CA LEU A 111 6.42 -4.62 1.88
C LEU A 111 6.01 -5.26 0.55
N ALA A 112 6.88 -5.16 -0.45
CA ALA A 112 6.71 -5.76 -1.77
C ALA A 112 7.63 -6.98 -1.90
N CYS A 113 7.06 -8.20 -1.87
CA CYS A 113 7.81 -9.45 -2.01
C CYS A 113 7.56 -10.13 -3.36
N SER A 114 6.54 -9.74 -4.09
CA SER A 114 6.18 -10.30 -5.39
C SER A 114 5.52 -9.22 -6.26
N GLN A 115 5.90 -9.15 -7.52
CA GLN A 115 5.24 -8.25 -8.48
C GLN A 115 3.83 -8.72 -8.89
N LYS A 116 3.43 -9.94 -8.51
CA LYS A 116 2.12 -10.52 -8.82
C LYS A 116 1.07 -10.21 -7.76
N GLU A 117 1.50 -9.79 -6.58
CA GLU A 117 0.60 -9.48 -5.47
C GLU A 117 0.28 -7.98 -5.46
N ARG A 118 -0.97 -7.68 -5.09
CA ARG A 118 -1.36 -6.28 -4.88
C ARG A 118 -0.59 -5.73 -3.68
N LEU A 119 0.05 -4.60 -3.87
CA LEU A 119 0.75 -3.91 -2.79
C LEU A 119 -0.26 -3.36 -1.78
N ILE A 120 -0.15 -3.82 -0.55
CA ILE A 120 -0.96 -3.36 0.58
C ILE A 120 -0.07 -2.58 1.53
N PHE A 121 -0.51 -1.38 1.88
CA PHE A 121 0.18 -0.45 2.77
C PHE A 121 -0.60 -0.25 4.06
N ARG A 122 0.11 0.21 5.08
CA ARG A 122 -0.40 0.54 6.41
C ARG A 122 -0.10 2.01 6.72
N PRO A 123 -0.86 2.94 6.12
CA PRO A 123 -0.63 4.35 6.35
C PRO A 123 -1.04 4.76 7.76
N LYS A 124 -0.24 5.64 8.35
CA LYS A 124 -0.55 6.41 9.55
C LYS A 124 -0.68 7.87 9.13
N LEU A 125 -1.76 8.51 9.54
CA LEU A 125 -1.99 9.92 9.27
C LEU A 125 -2.02 10.68 10.59
N GLU A 126 -1.42 11.87 10.60
CA GLU A 126 -1.46 12.77 11.73
C GLU A 126 -1.95 14.14 11.25
N ALA A 127 -3.00 14.64 11.88
CA ALA A 127 -3.57 15.93 11.61
C ALA A 127 -3.75 16.73 12.93
N PRO A 128 -3.65 18.07 12.90
CA PRO A 128 -3.93 18.88 14.05
C PRO A 128 -5.41 18.77 14.48
N LYS A 129 -5.69 19.22 15.69
CA LYS A 129 -7.08 19.31 16.20
C LYS A 129 -7.96 20.11 15.25
N GLY A 130 -9.17 19.62 15.01
CA GLY A 130 -10.14 20.26 14.14
C GLY A 130 -10.79 19.30 13.14
N ALA A 131 -11.13 19.81 11.96
CA ALA A 131 -11.92 19.09 10.95
C ALA A 131 -11.28 17.77 10.48
N HIS A 132 -9.95 17.67 10.50
CA HIS A 132 -9.19 16.52 10.03
C HIS A 132 -8.62 15.62 11.15
N GLU A 133 -8.86 15.95 12.43
CA GLU A 133 -8.34 15.21 13.60
C GLU A 133 -8.69 13.69 13.57
N TRP A 134 -9.82 13.36 12.98
CA TRP A 134 -10.27 11.96 12.84
C TRP A 134 -9.26 11.07 12.07
N LEU A 135 -8.41 11.65 11.22
CA LEU A 135 -7.36 10.93 10.50
C LEU A 135 -6.33 10.32 11.46
N THR A 136 -6.03 11.00 12.57
CA THR A 136 -5.03 10.55 13.54
C THR A 136 -5.50 9.32 14.33
N SER A 137 -6.79 9.21 14.61
CA SER A 137 -7.36 8.11 15.40
C SER A 137 -7.87 6.94 14.56
N ALA A 138 -7.99 7.12 13.23
CA ALA A 138 -8.49 6.09 12.34
C ALA A 138 -7.41 5.07 11.97
N THR A 139 -7.83 3.82 11.77
CA THR A 139 -6.98 2.78 11.19
C THR A 139 -7.17 2.73 9.69
N PHE A 140 -6.07 2.70 8.95
CA PHE A 140 -6.09 2.67 7.49
C PHE A 140 -5.35 1.47 6.93
N VAL A 141 -5.84 1.02 5.76
CA VAL A 141 -5.09 0.22 4.80
C VAL A 141 -5.11 0.94 3.46
N ALA A 142 -4.08 0.76 2.65
CA ALA A 142 -4.05 1.36 1.32
C ALA A 142 -3.55 0.37 0.27
N THR A 143 -3.98 0.58 -0.98
CA THR A 143 -3.48 -0.15 -2.15
C THR A 143 -2.72 0.81 -3.05
N LEU A 144 -1.68 0.33 -3.73
CA LEU A 144 -0.84 1.12 -4.62
C LEU A 144 -0.82 0.52 -6.03
N GLU A 145 -0.93 1.39 -7.02
CA GLU A 145 -0.75 1.09 -8.44
C GLU A 145 0.36 2.00 -8.99
N LEU A 146 1.25 1.43 -9.81
CA LEU A 146 2.33 2.19 -10.48
C LEU A 146 1.79 2.87 -11.73
N GLU A 147 2.18 4.12 -11.94
CA GLU A 147 1.87 4.89 -13.15
C GLU A 147 3.18 5.13 -13.91
N MET A 148 3.33 4.41 -15.01
CA MET A 148 4.53 4.46 -15.85
C MET A 148 4.36 5.48 -16.96
N SER A 149 5.46 6.10 -17.41
CA SER A 149 5.47 6.91 -18.63
C SER A 149 5.02 6.09 -19.84
N PRO A 150 4.51 6.74 -20.90
CA PRO A 150 4.36 6.07 -22.18
C PRO A 150 5.71 5.48 -22.63
N LYS A 151 5.69 4.29 -23.22
CA LYS A 151 6.92 3.67 -23.74
C LYS A 151 7.44 4.52 -24.91
N PRO A 152 8.69 5.07 -24.81
CA PRO A 152 9.27 5.85 -25.89
C PRO A 152 9.45 5.04 -27.18
N ALA A 153 9.33 5.72 -28.34
CA ALA A 153 9.44 5.09 -29.64
C ALA A 153 10.88 4.60 -29.95
N ASP A 154 11.88 5.14 -29.25
CA ASP A 154 13.30 4.78 -29.39
C ASP A 154 13.69 3.48 -28.65
N GLY A 155 12.73 2.81 -28.00
CA GLY A 155 12.94 1.59 -27.27
C GLY A 155 13.45 1.77 -25.83
N THR A 156 13.64 3.00 -25.36
CA THR A 156 13.96 3.30 -23.94
C THR A 156 12.88 2.71 -23.03
N PRO A 157 13.25 2.10 -21.87
CA PRO A 157 12.26 1.63 -20.91
C PRO A 157 11.38 2.76 -20.39
N ALA A 158 10.10 2.45 -20.19
CA ALA A 158 9.19 3.35 -19.50
C ALA A 158 9.70 3.62 -18.07
N THR A 159 9.54 4.85 -17.60
CA THR A 159 9.95 5.29 -16.26
C THR A 159 8.75 5.40 -15.33
N LEU A 160 8.95 5.20 -14.04
CA LEU A 160 7.93 5.45 -13.03
C LEU A 160 7.77 6.97 -12.83
N GLU A 161 6.59 7.49 -13.13
CA GLU A 161 6.29 8.93 -13.03
C GLU A 161 5.46 9.26 -11.79
N ALA A 162 4.54 8.38 -11.43
CA ALA A 162 3.67 8.57 -10.30
C ALA A 162 3.21 7.23 -9.71
N VAL A 163 2.64 7.29 -8.53
CA VAL A 163 1.89 6.19 -7.93
C VAL A 163 0.48 6.66 -7.60
N ARG A 164 -0.46 5.75 -7.74
CA ARG A 164 -1.85 5.96 -7.35
C ARG A 164 -2.13 5.13 -6.12
N ILE A 165 -2.50 5.79 -5.01
CA ILE A 165 -2.70 5.16 -3.71
C ILE A 165 -4.14 5.38 -3.27
N ARG A 166 -4.88 4.29 -3.03
CA ARG A 166 -6.25 4.34 -2.51
C ARG A 166 -6.26 4.01 -1.03
N PHE A 167 -6.77 4.93 -0.23
CA PHE A 167 -6.86 4.81 1.21
C PHE A 167 -8.26 4.33 1.63
N PHE A 168 -8.26 3.34 2.50
CA PHE A 168 -9.48 2.76 3.07
C PHE A 168 -9.38 2.80 4.58
N ARG A 169 -10.43 3.32 5.23
CA ARG A 169 -10.58 3.25 6.68
C ARG A 169 -11.08 1.86 7.07
N VAL A 170 -10.54 1.31 8.15
CA VAL A 170 -10.93 0.02 8.73
C VAL A 170 -11.78 0.27 9.97
N PHE A 171 -12.88 -0.50 10.13
CA PHE A 171 -13.80 -0.46 11.26
C PHE A 171 -13.90 -1.82 11.93
#